data_577a110f7732f06f7000f5084caa7751
#
_entry.id   577a110f7732f06f7000f5084caa7751
#
_cell.length_a   1.000
_cell.length_b   1.000
_cell.length_c   1.000
_cell.angle_alpha   90.00
_cell.angle_beta   90.00
_cell.angle_gamma   90.00
#
_symmetry.space_group_name_H-M   'P 1'
#
loop_
_entity.id
_entity.type
_entity.pdbx_description
1 polymer ?
#
loop_
_entity_poly.entity_id
_entity_poly.type
_entity_poly.pdbx_seq_one_letter_code
_entity_poly.pdbx_strand_id
1 'polypeptide(L)'
;MKIIVTGSTGFIGSHVVKKLKELNHEVVEWDRAHGKDIKDFSSSTVPADIDFVVHLAAIADVRRSLKEPKIYWTTNVEYSKNIFDLCYKNSIPLVYASSSCVHAWWKSPYGTSKKAMEAVAHPGQIGLRFTTVFGKGARDTMLMSRIRNGTVKFATEHIRDLIYVEDVVSAVLIFINTGTQNKNATYEVGTGQGNKVSDIVKHAGYDVPIQEGQDAEADDNTADNSELKKLGWKTTLSPKEWLDIQFAVDYTNSIARTK
;
A
#
# COMPACT_ATOMS: atom_id res chain seq x y z
N MET A 1 15.59 14.82 8.50
CA MET A 1 16.15 13.58 7.93
C MET A 1 16.07 13.66 6.42
N LYS A 2 17.03 13.03 5.74
CA LYS A 2 17.03 12.84 4.28
C LYS A 2 16.52 11.43 3.97
N ILE A 3 15.35 11.35 3.34
CA ILE A 3 14.59 10.09 3.19
C ILE A 3 14.39 9.77 1.71
N ILE A 4 14.80 8.58 1.29
CA ILE A 4 14.42 8.09 -0.05
C ILE A 4 13.03 7.46 0.02
N VAL A 5 12.16 7.84 -0.93
CA VAL A 5 10.88 7.17 -1.16
C VAL A 5 10.90 6.58 -2.57
N THR A 6 10.98 5.26 -2.68
CA THR A 6 10.83 4.59 -3.98
C THR A 6 9.35 4.40 -4.31
N GLY A 7 8.98 4.50 -5.59
CA GLY A 7 7.57 4.50 -5.98
C GLY A 7 6.85 5.79 -5.55
N SER A 8 7.58 6.90 -5.49
CA SER A 8 7.14 8.20 -4.94
C SER A 8 5.95 8.81 -5.68
N THR A 9 5.77 8.52 -6.96
CA THR A 9 4.63 9.00 -7.76
C THR A 9 3.43 8.05 -7.74
N GLY A 10 3.59 6.88 -7.12
CA GLY A 10 2.50 5.91 -6.94
C GLY A 10 1.44 6.40 -5.95
N PHE A 11 0.31 5.66 -5.85
CA PHE A 11 -0.80 6.02 -4.98
C PHE A 11 -0.36 6.26 -3.53
N ILE A 12 0.22 5.27 -2.86
CA ILE A 12 0.68 5.41 -1.47
C ILE A 12 1.89 6.33 -1.40
N GLY A 13 2.84 6.19 -2.35
CA GLY A 13 4.09 6.96 -2.37
C GLY A 13 3.88 8.46 -2.40
N SER A 14 2.92 8.95 -3.20
CA SER A 14 2.63 10.39 -3.28
C SER A 14 2.10 10.97 -1.96
N HIS A 15 1.29 10.21 -1.21
CA HIS A 15 0.83 10.61 0.13
C HIS A 15 1.97 10.61 1.14
N VAL A 16 2.86 9.59 1.11
CA VAL A 16 4.05 9.55 1.97
C VAL A 16 4.97 10.73 1.68
N VAL A 17 5.29 10.99 0.41
CA VAL A 17 6.13 12.15 0.00
C VAL A 17 5.54 13.47 0.48
N LYS A 18 4.23 13.67 0.25
CA LYS A 18 3.54 14.87 0.70
C LYS A 18 3.69 15.04 2.21
N LYS A 19 3.41 13.99 2.99
CA LYS A 19 3.46 14.04 4.45
C LYS A 19 4.87 14.28 4.98
N LEU A 20 5.87 13.65 4.40
CA LEU A 20 7.27 13.86 4.79
C LEU A 20 7.73 15.30 4.52
N LYS A 21 7.33 15.91 3.39
CA LYS A 21 7.60 17.32 3.08
C LYS A 21 6.90 18.28 4.07
N GLU A 22 5.64 17.98 4.44
CA GLU A 22 4.90 18.73 5.47
C GLU A 22 5.62 18.70 6.85
N LEU A 23 6.31 17.59 7.15
CA LEU A 23 7.11 17.40 8.36
C LEU A 23 8.56 17.94 8.23
N ASN A 24 8.87 18.69 7.18
CA ASN A 24 10.18 19.29 6.90
C ASN A 24 11.32 18.27 6.73
N HIS A 25 11.03 17.06 6.25
CA HIS A 25 12.06 16.13 5.80
C HIS A 25 12.55 16.47 4.39
N GLU A 26 13.83 16.24 4.12
CA GLU A 26 14.38 16.24 2.76
C GLU A 26 13.98 14.90 2.09
N VAL A 27 13.20 14.96 1.01
CA VAL A 27 12.70 13.75 0.34
C VAL A 27 13.39 13.58 -1.01
N VAL A 28 14.10 12.47 -1.15
CA VAL A 28 14.66 12.00 -2.41
C VAL A 28 13.64 11.09 -3.09
N GLU A 29 12.94 11.64 -4.06
CA GLU A 29 11.95 10.91 -4.83
C GLU A 29 12.63 9.98 -5.82
N TRP A 30 12.35 8.65 -5.73
CA TRP A 30 12.91 7.61 -6.58
C TRP A 30 11.78 6.90 -7.33
N ASP A 31 11.56 7.32 -8.56
CA ASP A 31 10.49 6.78 -9.40
C ASP A 31 10.85 6.90 -10.88
N ARG A 32 10.33 5.98 -11.68
CA ARG A 32 10.52 5.98 -13.13
C ARG A 32 10.00 7.27 -13.79
N ALA A 33 8.95 7.87 -13.24
CA ALA A 33 8.46 9.18 -13.69
C ALA A 33 9.49 10.31 -13.52
N HIS A 34 10.46 10.13 -12.62
CA HIS A 34 11.60 11.03 -12.41
C HIS A 34 12.89 10.49 -13.02
N GLY A 35 12.82 9.51 -13.94
CA GLY A 35 13.98 8.90 -14.57
C GLY A 35 14.82 8.00 -13.65
N LYS A 36 14.30 7.60 -12.48
CA LYS A 36 14.99 6.76 -11.49
C LYS A 36 14.29 5.42 -11.35
N ASP A 37 14.81 4.37 -11.99
CA ASP A 37 14.30 3.01 -11.84
C ASP A 37 14.96 2.32 -10.64
N ILE A 38 14.22 1.48 -9.91
CA ILE A 38 14.77 0.71 -8.78
C ILE A 38 15.81 -0.34 -9.20
N LYS A 39 15.82 -0.76 -10.47
CA LYS A 39 16.89 -1.60 -11.03
C LYS A 39 18.28 -0.95 -10.97
N ASP A 40 18.32 0.39 -11.01
CA ASP A 40 19.54 1.21 -11.00
C ASP A 40 19.91 1.68 -9.58
N PHE A 41 19.22 1.19 -8.55
CA PHE A 41 19.47 1.55 -7.16
C PHE A 41 20.79 0.92 -6.67
N SER A 42 21.82 1.73 -6.48
CA SER A 42 23.16 1.28 -6.14
C SER A 42 23.94 2.34 -5.35
N SER A 43 25.08 1.98 -4.78
CA SER A 43 25.96 2.91 -4.05
C SER A 43 26.48 4.08 -4.89
N SER A 44 26.51 3.94 -6.22
CA SER A 44 26.93 5.02 -7.12
C SER A 44 25.79 5.98 -7.51
N THR A 45 24.55 5.59 -7.31
CA THR A 45 23.37 6.37 -7.71
C THR A 45 22.59 6.94 -6.53
N VAL A 46 22.74 6.35 -5.34
CA VAL A 46 22.09 6.79 -4.10
C VAL A 46 23.00 7.80 -3.38
N PRO A 47 22.47 8.94 -2.88
CA PRO A 47 23.24 9.87 -2.06
C PRO A 47 23.80 9.17 -0.82
N ALA A 48 25.02 9.55 -0.41
CA ALA A 48 25.73 8.90 0.71
C ALA A 48 25.14 9.27 2.09
N ASP A 49 24.39 10.37 2.18
CA ASP A 49 23.85 10.98 3.40
C ASP A 49 22.37 10.65 3.63
N ILE A 50 21.94 9.44 3.27
CA ILE A 50 20.56 8.98 3.47
C ILE A 50 20.36 8.47 4.89
N ASP A 51 19.35 9.02 5.57
CA ASP A 51 18.97 8.61 6.92
C ASP A 51 17.96 7.45 6.96
N PHE A 52 17.10 7.31 5.92
CA PHE A 52 16.02 6.33 5.91
C PHE A 52 15.56 6.01 4.49
N VAL A 53 15.08 4.78 4.27
CA VAL A 53 14.47 4.37 3.00
C VAL A 53 13.05 3.86 3.23
N VAL A 54 12.10 4.42 2.48
CA VAL A 54 10.71 3.93 2.36
C VAL A 54 10.56 3.31 0.97
N HIS A 55 10.56 1.97 0.94
CA HIS A 55 10.51 1.22 -0.32
C HIS A 55 9.08 0.82 -0.68
N LEU A 56 8.43 1.61 -1.54
CA LEU A 56 7.04 1.38 -2.00
C LEU A 56 6.96 0.96 -3.47
N ALA A 57 8.04 1.07 -4.23
CA ALA A 57 8.08 0.68 -5.63
C ALA A 57 7.84 -0.83 -5.78
N ALA A 58 6.74 -1.19 -6.42
CA ALA A 58 6.37 -2.56 -6.72
C ALA A 58 5.34 -2.63 -7.84
N ILE A 59 5.20 -3.78 -8.48
CA ILE A 59 4.04 -4.07 -9.32
C ILE A 59 3.00 -4.74 -8.41
N ALA A 60 1.82 -4.10 -8.28
CA ALA A 60 0.80 -4.47 -7.30
C ALA A 60 -0.57 -4.67 -7.96
N ASP A 61 -0.69 -5.65 -8.84
CA ASP A 61 -1.94 -6.06 -9.47
C ASP A 61 -1.99 -7.59 -9.50
N VAL A 62 -2.87 -8.17 -8.67
CA VAL A 62 -3.02 -9.63 -8.51
C VAL A 62 -3.37 -10.28 -9.86
N ARG A 63 -4.33 -9.71 -10.60
CA ARG A 63 -4.84 -10.30 -11.84
C ARG A 63 -3.82 -10.25 -12.97
N ARG A 64 -3.12 -9.13 -13.09
CA ARG A 64 -2.05 -8.98 -14.07
C ARG A 64 -0.90 -9.95 -13.79
N SER A 65 -0.63 -10.26 -12.51
CA SER A 65 0.46 -11.17 -12.15
C SER A 65 0.32 -12.57 -12.74
N LEU A 66 -0.92 -13.04 -12.95
CA LEU A 66 -1.20 -14.34 -13.58
C LEU A 66 -0.72 -14.39 -15.05
N LYS A 67 -0.71 -13.24 -15.72
CA LYS A 67 -0.30 -13.13 -17.13
C LYS A 67 1.19 -12.84 -17.30
N GLU A 68 1.77 -12.13 -16.36
CA GLU A 68 3.14 -11.62 -16.44
C GLU A 68 3.98 -11.96 -15.17
N PRO A 69 4.05 -13.24 -14.73
CA PRO A 69 4.64 -13.60 -13.44
C PRO A 69 6.12 -13.19 -13.30
N LYS A 70 6.88 -13.27 -14.39
CA LYS A 70 8.31 -12.96 -14.39
C LYS A 70 8.61 -11.53 -13.98
N ILE A 71 7.84 -10.54 -14.49
CA ILE A 71 8.11 -9.13 -14.15
C ILE A 71 7.81 -8.84 -12.68
N TYR A 72 6.85 -9.58 -12.05
CA TYR A 72 6.60 -9.46 -10.62
C TYR A 72 7.76 -10.00 -9.80
N TRP A 73 8.34 -11.12 -10.21
CA TRP A 73 9.51 -11.67 -9.54
C TRP A 73 10.69 -10.71 -9.64
N THR A 74 11.06 -10.31 -10.85
CA THR A 74 12.20 -9.41 -11.08
C THR A 74 12.04 -8.07 -10.37
N THR A 75 10.87 -7.44 -10.46
CA THR A 75 10.66 -6.12 -9.84
C THR A 75 10.53 -6.21 -8.33
N ASN A 76 9.67 -7.11 -7.83
CA ASN A 76 9.32 -7.13 -6.41
C ASN A 76 10.32 -7.92 -5.56
N VAL A 77 11.11 -8.84 -6.15
CA VAL A 77 12.07 -9.66 -5.39
C VAL A 77 13.51 -9.26 -5.70
N GLU A 78 13.94 -9.39 -6.98
CA GLU A 78 15.35 -9.20 -7.33
C GLU A 78 15.81 -7.75 -7.13
N TYR A 79 15.03 -6.76 -7.63
CA TYR A 79 15.39 -5.35 -7.45
C TYR A 79 15.21 -4.89 -6.01
N SER A 80 14.18 -5.38 -5.30
CA SER A 80 14.02 -5.07 -3.88
C SER A 80 15.17 -5.62 -3.04
N LYS A 81 15.65 -6.85 -3.35
CA LYS A 81 16.81 -7.43 -2.68
C LYS A 81 18.04 -6.54 -2.81
N ASN A 82 18.31 -5.96 -3.98
CA ASN A 82 19.44 -5.05 -4.16
C ASN A 82 19.34 -3.81 -3.24
N ILE A 83 18.12 -3.26 -3.07
CA ILE A 83 17.86 -2.15 -2.15
C ILE A 83 18.09 -2.59 -0.71
N PHE A 84 17.58 -3.76 -0.32
CA PHE A 84 17.73 -4.33 1.02
C PHE A 84 19.20 -4.57 1.38
N ASP A 85 19.96 -5.18 0.45
CA ASP A 85 21.39 -5.43 0.63
C ASP A 85 22.18 -4.13 0.80
N LEU A 86 21.88 -3.10 -0.03
CA LEU A 86 22.55 -1.80 0.05
C LEU A 86 22.25 -1.13 1.38
N CYS A 87 20.99 -1.07 1.79
CA CYS A 87 20.58 -0.45 3.05
C CYS A 87 21.20 -1.18 4.25
N TYR A 88 21.22 -2.52 4.24
CA TYR A 88 21.81 -3.31 5.31
C TYR A 88 23.33 -3.07 5.44
N LYS A 89 24.07 -3.11 4.32
CA LYS A 89 25.51 -2.85 4.29
C LYS A 89 25.91 -1.47 4.80
N ASN A 90 25.05 -0.47 4.59
CA ASN A 90 25.29 0.91 5.01
C ASN A 90 24.55 1.30 6.29
N SER A 91 23.96 0.35 6.99
CA SER A 91 23.19 0.56 8.24
C SER A 91 22.07 1.60 8.09
N ILE A 92 21.48 1.69 6.89
CA ILE A 92 20.34 2.59 6.61
C ILE A 92 19.06 1.88 7.00
N PRO A 93 18.27 2.41 7.95
CA PRO A 93 16.96 1.88 8.31
C PRO A 93 16.01 1.85 7.12
N LEU A 94 15.19 0.80 7.01
CA LEU A 94 14.30 0.63 5.88
C LEU A 94 12.96 0.02 6.30
N VAL A 95 11.87 0.60 5.76
CA VAL A 95 10.55 -0.04 5.72
C VAL A 95 10.16 -0.32 4.27
N TYR A 96 9.43 -1.40 4.02
CA TYR A 96 9.00 -1.76 2.67
C TYR A 96 7.53 -2.20 2.61
N ALA A 97 6.90 -1.94 1.45
CA ALA A 97 5.53 -2.36 1.19
C ALA A 97 5.46 -3.87 0.94
N SER A 98 4.95 -4.62 1.92
CA SER A 98 4.45 -5.98 1.73
C SER A 98 2.93 -5.95 1.49
N SER A 99 2.24 -7.07 1.65
CA SER A 99 0.81 -7.20 1.35
C SER A 99 0.18 -8.29 2.20
N SER A 100 -1.11 -8.15 2.56
CA SER A 100 -1.93 -9.22 3.12
C SER A 100 -2.00 -10.47 2.22
N CYS A 101 -1.73 -10.34 0.92
CA CYS A 101 -1.65 -11.48 -0.01
C CYS A 101 -0.58 -12.53 0.37
N VAL A 102 0.36 -12.20 1.27
CA VAL A 102 1.35 -13.17 1.79
C VAL A 102 0.71 -14.30 2.58
N HIS A 103 -0.48 -14.13 3.13
CA HIS A 103 -1.20 -15.18 3.86
C HIS A 103 -1.79 -16.26 2.96
N ALA A 104 -2.06 -15.92 1.70
CA ALA A 104 -2.50 -16.83 0.65
C ALA A 104 -1.58 -16.72 -0.58
N TRP A 105 -0.26 -16.67 -0.33
CA TRP A 105 0.76 -16.38 -1.33
C TRP A 105 0.72 -17.30 -2.55
N TRP A 106 0.32 -18.55 -2.37
CA TRP A 106 0.22 -19.57 -3.43
C TRP A 106 -0.91 -19.30 -4.44
N LYS A 107 -1.87 -18.44 -4.12
CA LYS A 107 -2.99 -18.11 -5.02
C LYS A 107 -2.56 -17.23 -6.21
N SER A 108 -1.45 -16.50 -6.11
CA SER A 108 -1.02 -15.61 -7.21
C SER A 108 0.49 -15.36 -7.23
N PRO A 109 1.08 -15.13 -8.41
CA PRO A 109 2.48 -14.70 -8.53
C PRO A 109 2.78 -13.40 -7.79
N TYR A 110 1.81 -12.48 -7.66
CA TYR A 110 1.95 -11.30 -6.83
C TYR A 110 2.14 -11.67 -5.36
N GLY A 111 1.24 -12.50 -4.80
CA GLY A 111 1.37 -12.99 -3.43
C GLY A 111 2.70 -13.71 -3.20
N THR A 112 3.09 -14.59 -4.13
CA THR A 112 4.39 -15.28 -4.11
C THR A 112 5.55 -14.30 -4.08
N SER A 113 5.54 -13.27 -4.95
CA SER A 113 6.61 -12.27 -4.99
C SER A 113 6.71 -11.46 -3.69
N LYS A 114 5.58 -11.11 -3.08
CA LYS A 114 5.57 -10.40 -1.78
C LYS A 114 6.09 -11.29 -0.64
N LYS A 115 5.70 -12.57 -0.61
CA LYS A 115 6.21 -13.53 0.37
C LYS A 115 7.71 -13.76 0.22
N ALA A 116 8.20 -13.89 -1.02
CA ALA A 116 9.63 -14.03 -1.31
C ALA A 116 10.41 -12.74 -0.95
N MET A 117 9.83 -11.56 -1.19
CA MET A 117 10.42 -10.28 -0.79
C MET A 117 10.64 -10.19 0.73
N GLU A 118 9.66 -10.64 1.54
CA GLU A 118 9.84 -10.73 2.99
C GLU A 118 10.97 -11.68 3.40
N ALA A 119 11.14 -12.79 2.67
CA ALA A 119 12.17 -13.79 2.97
C ALA A 119 13.60 -13.32 2.64
N VAL A 120 13.78 -12.35 1.74
CA VAL A 120 15.09 -11.79 1.38
C VAL A 120 15.42 -10.49 2.14
N ALA A 121 14.54 -10.00 2.99
CA ALA A 121 14.79 -8.85 3.85
C ALA A 121 15.77 -9.21 4.97
N HIS A 122 16.63 -8.24 5.33
CA HIS A 122 17.61 -8.40 6.41
C HIS A 122 17.00 -8.07 7.79
N PRO A 123 17.61 -8.57 8.89
CA PRO A 123 17.22 -8.15 10.24
C PRO A 123 17.21 -6.61 10.38
N GLY A 124 16.17 -6.08 11.02
CA GLY A 124 15.98 -4.63 11.19
C GLY A 124 15.33 -3.93 9.99
N GLN A 125 15.03 -4.63 8.91
CA GLN A 125 14.20 -4.14 7.82
C GLN A 125 12.76 -4.60 8.03
N ILE A 126 11.78 -3.70 7.88
CA ILE A 126 10.41 -3.95 8.31
C ILE A 126 9.46 -3.98 7.13
N GLY A 127 8.76 -5.10 6.96
CA GLY A 127 7.69 -5.27 5.99
C GLY A 127 6.35 -4.80 6.54
N LEU A 128 5.67 -3.92 5.82
CA LEU A 128 4.32 -3.45 6.12
C LEU A 128 3.32 -4.16 5.19
N ARG A 129 2.56 -5.09 5.74
CA ARG A 129 1.57 -5.89 5.01
C ARG A 129 0.28 -5.10 4.86
N PHE A 130 0.17 -4.34 3.79
CA PHE A 130 -1.03 -3.55 3.51
C PHE A 130 -2.19 -4.46 3.10
N THR A 131 -3.37 -4.17 3.65
CA THR A 131 -4.65 -4.72 3.18
C THR A 131 -5.14 -3.94 1.95
N THR A 132 -6.44 -3.80 1.74
CA THR A 132 -6.98 -3.09 0.58
C THR A 132 -7.02 -1.59 0.83
N VAL A 133 -6.00 -0.88 0.36
CA VAL A 133 -5.85 0.57 0.59
C VAL A 133 -6.82 1.36 -0.28
N PHE A 134 -7.51 2.36 0.29
CA PHE A 134 -8.37 3.28 -0.44
C PHE A 134 -8.06 4.75 -0.11
N GLY A 135 -8.52 5.67 -0.97
CA GLY A 135 -8.36 7.10 -0.78
C GLY A 135 -8.19 7.85 -2.10
N LYS A 136 -7.92 9.14 -2.01
CA LYS A 136 -7.69 10.01 -3.17
C LYS A 136 -6.42 9.57 -3.91
N GLY A 137 -6.48 9.47 -5.23
CA GLY A 137 -5.35 9.03 -6.07
C GLY A 137 -5.25 7.51 -6.25
N ALA A 138 -6.15 6.72 -5.63
CA ALA A 138 -6.27 5.30 -5.93
C ALA A 138 -6.68 5.08 -7.40
N ARG A 139 -6.17 3.99 -8.02
CA ARG A 139 -6.47 3.67 -9.43
C ARG A 139 -7.98 3.47 -9.64
N ASP A 140 -8.51 3.88 -10.78
CA ASP A 140 -9.95 3.75 -11.12
C ASP A 140 -10.44 2.30 -11.14
N THR A 141 -9.54 1.34 -11.28
CA THR A 141 -9.85 -0.09 -11.23
C THR A 141 -10.06 -0.65 -9.82
N MET A 142 -9.70 0.10 -8.77
CA MET A 142 -9.88 -0.31 -7.38
C MET A 142 -11.33 -0.16 -6.93
N LEU A 143 -11.79 -1.03 -6.02
CA LEU A 143 -13.17 -1.09 -5.56
C LEU A 143 -13.74 0.27 -5.18
N MET A 144 -13.12 0.97 -4.24
CA MET A 144 -13.61 2.25 -3.72
C MET A 144 -13.63 3.35 -4.78
N SER A 145 -12.68 3.34 -5.72
CA SER A 145 -12.68 4.25 -6.86
C SER A 145 -13.82 3.95 -7.83
N ARG A 146 -14.08 2.66 -8.12
CA ARG A 146 -15.22 2.24 -8.95
C ARG A 146 -16.56 2.65 -8.35
N ILE A 147 -16.73 2.48 -7.05
CA ILE A 147 -17.94 2.89 -6.33
C ILE A 147 -18.12 4.40 -6.45
N ARG A 148 -17.10 5.17 -6.08
CA ARG A 148 -17.14 6.64 -6.16
C ARG A 148 -17.47 7.16 -7.58
N ASN A 149 -16.87 6.52 -8.59
CA ASN A 149 -17.01 6.94 -10.00
C ASN A 149 -18.26 6.36 -10.67
N GLY A 150 -19.12 5.62 -9.96
CA GLY A 150 -20.33 5.01 -10.53
C GLY A 150 -20.06 3.91 -11.55
N THR A 151 -18.90 3.29 -11.53
CA THR A 151 -18.46 2.28 -12.53
C THR A 151 -18.44 0.85 -12.00
N VAL A 152 -18.95 0.62 -10.78
CA VAL A 152 -19.14 -0.72 -10.22
C VAL A 152 -20.24 -1.47 -10.97
N LYS A 153 -19.94 -2.69 -11.44
CA LYS A 153 -20.84 -3.49 -12.28
C LYS A 153 -21.34 -4.77 -11.58
N PHE A 154 -20.62 -5.20 -10.58
CA PHE A 154 -20.93 -6.38 -9.78
C PHE A 154 -20.24 -6.26 -8.41
N ALA A 155 -20.70 -7.03 -7.45
CA ALA A 155 -20.08 -7.22 -6.15
C ALA A 155 -19.72 -8.70 -5.94
N THR A 156 -18.93 -8.98 -4.90
CA THR A 156 -18.60 -10.35 -4.47
C THR A 156 -18.85 -10.48 -2.97
N GLU A 157 -18.94 -11.71 -2.47
CA GLU A 157 -19.03 -12.00 -1.04
C GLU A 157 -17.67 -12.03 -0.32
N HIS A 158 -16.58 -11.73 -1.04
CA HIS A 158 -15.26 -11.60 -0.43
C HIS A 158 -15.25 -10.57 0.68
N ILE A 159 -14.51 -10.89 1.74
CA ILE A 159 -14.26 -9.97 2.85
C ILE A 159 -12.99 -9.18 2.57
N ARG A 160 -13.07 -7.87 2.67
CA ARG A 160 -11.93 -6.96 2.51
C ARG A 160 -11.77 -6.06 3.72
N ASP A 161 -10.59 -6.10 4.30
CA ASP A 161 -10.15 -5.07 5.22
C ASP A 161 -9.71 -3.86 4.39
N LEU A 162 -10.55 -2.83 4.42
CA LEU A 162 -10.37 -1.60 3.65
C LEU A 162 -9.75 -0.55 4.55
N ILE A 163 -8.52 -0.12 4.21
CA ILE A 163 -7.76 0.85 4.99
C ILE A 163 -7.56 2.18 4.25
N TYR A 164 -7.74 3.28 4.97
CA TYR A 164 -7.54 4.63 4.44
C TYR A 164 -6.05 4.90 4.21
N VAL A 165 -5.72 5.55 3.09
CA VAL A 165 -4.31 5.78 2.70
C VAL A 165 -3.52 6.61 3.71
N GLU A 166 -4.15 7.59 4.38
CA GLU A 166 -3.46 8.38 5.40
C GLU A 166 -3.13 7.56 6.66
N ASP A 167 -3.93 6.53 6.97
CA ASP A 167 -3.61 5.59 8.05
C ASP A 167 -2.41 4.71 7.68
N VAL A 168 -2.25 4.35 6.40
CA VAL A 168 -1.05 3.68 5.89
C VAL A 168 0.17 4.60 6.01
N VAL A 169 0.04 5.89 5.65
CA VAL A 169 1.11 6.89 5.84
C VAL A 169 1.50 7.01 7.30
N SER A 170 0.52 7.05 8.22
CA SER A 170 0.80 7.13 9.65
C SER A 170 1.56 5.91 10.18
N ALA A 171 1.28 4.70 9.64
CA ALA A 171 2.02 3.49 9.96
C ALA A 171 3.49 3.57 9.51
N VAL A 172 3.76 4.10 8.32
CA VAL A 172 5.14 4.35 7.84
C VAL A 172 5.87 5.32 8.76
N LEU A 173 5.21 6.41 9.17
CA LEU A 173 5.80 7.45 10.03
C LEU A 173 6.21 6.94 11.41
N ILE A 174 5.51 5.93 11.97
CA ILE A 174 5.93 5.32 13.25
C ILE A 174 7.38 4.85 13.16
N PHE A 175 7.74 4.13 12.11
CA PHE A 175 9.09 3.56 11.96
C PHE A 175 10.13 4.62 11.59
N ILE A 176 9.76 5.68 10.88
CA ILE A 176 10.64 6.82 10.64
C ILE A 176 10.98 7.51 11.97
N ASN A 177 10.00 7.68 12.85
CA ASN A 177 10.15 8.39 14.12
C ASN A 177 10.80 7.53 15.22
N THR A 178 10.52 6.22 15.26
CA THR A 178 10.99 5.32 16.34
C THR A 178 12.15 4.42 15.93
N GLY A 179 12.58 4.47 14.67
CA GLY A 179 13.55 3.54 14.10
C GLY A 179 12.99 2.14 13.87
N THR A 180 13.81 1.29 13.27
CA THR A 180 13.44 -0.10 12.91
C THR A 180 14.09 -1.14 13.82
N GLN A 181 14.98 -0.76 14.71
CA GLN A 181 15.69 -1.67 15.61
C GLN A 181 14.75 -2.23 16.69
N ASN A 182 14.98 -3.50 17.06
CA ASN A 182 14.19 -4.20 18.09
C ASN A 182 12.67 -4.23 17.79
N LYS A 183 12.28 -4.27 16.52
CA LYS A 183 10.90 -4.39 16.03
C LYS A 183 10.68 -5.77 15.43
N ASN A 184 9.42 -6.15 15.26
CA ASN A 184 9.06 -7.33 14.48
C ASN A 184 9.46 -7.13 13.01
N ALA A 185 9.79 -8.22 12.32
CA ALA A 185 10.17 -8.17 10.91
C ALA A 185 9.02 -7.70 9.99
N THR A 186 7.76 -7.91 10.42
CA THR A 186 6.57 -7.52 9.66
C THR A 186 5.46 -7.01 10.57
N TYR A 187 4.63 -6.12 10.05
CA TYR A 187 3.41 -5.62 10.70
C TYR A 187 2.23 -5.62 9.73
N GLU A 188 1.09 -6.07 10.20
CA GLU A 188 -0.16 -5.98 9.46
C GLU A 188 -0.70 -4.54 9.51
N VAL A 189 -0.96 -3.96 8.35
CA VAL A 189 -1.47 -2.59 8.21
C VAL A 189 -2.85 -2.64 7.56
N GLY A 190 -3.84 -2.85 8.40
CA GLY A 190 -5.25 -2.90 8.09
C GLY A 190 -6.07 -2.46 9.29
N THR A 191 -7.37 -2.28 9.13
CA THR A 191 -8.24 -1.82 10.22
C THR A 191 -8.49 -2.91 11.28
N GLY A 192 -8.29 -4.18 10.92
CA GLY A 192 -8.72 -5.34 11.69
C GLY A 192 -10.24 -5.58 11.58
N GLN A 193 -10.91 -4.95 10.62
CA GLN A 193 -12.34 -5.09 10.37
C GLN A 193 -12.57 -5.49 8.91
N GLY A 194 -13.02 -6.72 8.72
CA GLY A 194 -13.42 -7.21 7.41
C GLY A 194 -14.78 -6.65 7.01
N ASN A 195 -14.92 -6.22 5.77
CA ASN A 195 -16.18 -5.79 5.18
C ASN A 195 -16.50 -6.66 3.97
N LYS A 196 -17.71 -7.19 3.86
CA LYS A 196 -18.16 -7.80 2.60
C LYS A 196 -18.18 -6.74 1.50
N VAL A 197 -17.66 -7.07 0.33
CA VAL A 197 -17.69 -6.17 -0.83
C VAL A 197 -19.11 -5.81 -1.21
N SER A 198 -20.04 -6.77 -1.15
CA SER A 198 -21.48 -6.56 -1.38
C SER A 198 -22.08 -5.52 -0.43
N ASP A 199 -21.72 -5.55 0.87
CA ASP A 199 -22.23 -4.59 1.86
C ASP A 199 -21.72 -3.16 1.62
N ILE A 200 -20.46 -3.02 1.21
CA ILE A 200 -19.89 -1.69 0.87
C ILE A 200 -20.57 -1.11 -0.38
N VAL A 201 -20.77 -1.94 -1.41
CA VAL A 201 -21.45 -1.53 -2.64
C VAL A 201 -22.89 -1.13 -2.37
N LYS A 202 -23.62 -1.90 -1.55
CA LYS A 202 -24.99 -1.59 -1.13
C LYS A 202 -25.08 -0.32 -0.27
N HIS A 203 -24.13 -0.11 0.65
CA HIS A 203 -24.06 1.11 1.45
C HIS A 203 -23.94 2.36 0.56
N ALA A 204 -23.21 2.27 -0.55
CA ALA A 204 -23.06 3.33 -1.54
C ALA A 204 -24.31 3.52 -2.45
N GLY A 205 -25.40 2.78 -2.21
CA GLY A 205 -26.65 2.90 -2.95
C GLY A 205 -26.68 2.14 -4.29
N TYR A 206 -25.71 1.25 -4.56
CA TYR A 206 -25.71 0.45 -5.80
C TYR A 206 -26.37 -0.90 -5.58
N ASP A 207 -27.30 -1.25 -6.47
CA ASP A 207 -27.87 -2.59 -6.60
C ASP A 207 -27.29 -3.25 -7.86
N VAL A 208 -26.33 -4.15 -7.64
CA VAL A 208 -25.60 -4.85 -8.70
C VAL A 208 -25.56 -6.36 -8.44
N PRO A 209 -25.43 -7.19 -9.47
CA PRO A 209 -25.38 -8.64 -9.29
C PRO A 209 -24.18 -9.06 -8.45
N ILE A 210 -24.39 -10.10 -7.61
CA ILE A 210 -23.31 -10.79 -6.90
C ILE A 210 -22.68 -11.79 -7.86
N GLN A 211 -21.36 -11.79 -7.95
CA GLN A 211 -20.58 -12.75 -8.74
C GLN A 211 -19.59 -13.48 -7.84
N GLU A 212 -19.16 -14.65 -8.26
CA GLU A 212 -18.05 -15.34 -7.62
C GLU A 212 -16.78 -14.51 -7.67
N GLY A 213 -16.00 -14.58 -6.60
CA GLY A 213 -14.69 -13.97 -6.55
C GLY A 213 -13.68 -14.72 -7.43
N GLN A 214 -12.50 -14.15 -7.61
CA GLN A 214 -11.45 -14.81 -8.36
C GLN A 214 -10.59 -15.69 -7.44
N ASP A 215 -10.28 -16.90 -7.86
CA ASP A 215 -9.43 -17.86 -7.12
C ASP A 215 -8.03 -17.31 -6.77
N ALA A 216 -7.55 -16.36 -7.57
CA ALA A 216 -6.27 -15.69 -7.34
C ALA A 216 -6.27 -14.73 -6.12
N GLU A 217 -7.43 -14.44 -5.57
CA GLU A 217 -7.61 -13.56 -4.43
C GLU A 217 -7.99 -14.35 -3.17
N ALA A 218 -7.56 -13.91 -1.99
CA ALA A 218 -8.01 -14.49 -0.73
C ALA A 218 -9.50 -14.18 -0.50
N ASP A 219 -10.23 -15.07 0.12
CA ASP A 219 -11.65 -14.87 0.46
C ASP A 219 -11.82 -13.81 1.54
N ASP A 220 -10.88 -13.77 2.48
CA ASP A 220 -10.77 -12.80 3.56
C ASP A 220 -9.32 -12.33 3.69
N ASN A 221 -9.13 -11.00 3.81
CA ASN A 221 -7.82 -10.39 4.02
C ASN A 221 -7.78 -9.52 5.29
N THR A 222 -8.64 -9.79 6.25
CA THR A 222 -8.68 -9.05 7.52
C THR A 222 -7.36 -9.17 8.27
N ALA A 223 -6.80 -8.04 8.65
CA ALA A 223 -5.50 -7.94 9.31
C ALA A 223 -5.58 -8.19 10.81
N ASP A 224 -4.57 -8.81 11.38
CA ASP A 224 -4.28 -8.70 12.82
C ASP A 224 -3.29 -7.55 13.06
N ASN A 225 -3.82 -6.38 13.34
CA ASN A 225 -3.05 -5.16 13.56
C ASN A 225 -2.62 -4.93 15.03
N SER A 226 -2.74 -5.95 15.89
CA SER A 226 -2.47 -5.86 17.32
C SER A 226 -1.06 -5.36 17.63
N GLU A 227 -0.05 -5.87 16.92
CA GLU A 227 1.36 -5.47 17.11
C GLU A 227 1.60 -4.01 16.69
N LEU A 228 0.97 -3.55 15.62
CA LEU A 228 1.09 -2.15 15.18
C LEU A 228 0.38 -1.20 16.17
N LYS A 229 -0.78 -1.61 16.72
CA LYS A 229 -1.50 -0.86 17.76
C LYS A 229 -0.68 -0.69 19.05
N LYS A 230 0.14 -1.67 19.44
CA LYS A 230 1.06 -1.55 20.57
C LYS A 230 2.08 -0.43 20.40
N LEU A 231 2.37 -0.04 19.15
CA LEU A 231 3.22 1.12 18.83
C LEU A 231 2.47 2.46 18.84
N GLY A 232 1.19 2.46 19.26
CA GLY A 232 0.35 3.66 19.31
C GLY A 232 -0.39 4.00 18.02
N TRP A 233 -0.30 3.13 17.00
CA TRP A 233 -1.00 3.34 15.74
C TRP A 233 -2.53 3.20 15.87
N LYS A 234 -3.25 4.03 15.10
CA LYS A 234 -4.72 4.04 15.08
C LYS A 234 -5.23 4.31 13.66
N THR A 235 -6.40 3.77 13.35
CA THR A 235 -7.15 4.10 12.15
C THR A 235 -8.02 5.32 12.38
N THR A 236 -8.26 6.11 11.35
CA THR A 236 -8.96 7.41 11.44
C THR A 236 -10.26 7.45 10.67
N LEU A 237 -10.40 6.68 9.58
CA LEU A 237 -11.53 6.78 8.68
C LEU A 237 -11.97 5.41 8.16
N SER A 238 -13.23 5.07 8.35
CA SER A 238 -13.82 3.86 7.80
C SER A 238 -14.16 4.00 6.30
N PRO A 239 -14.27 2.89 5.55
CA PRO A 239 -14.65 2.94 4.13
C PRO A 239 -16.05 3.53 3.89
N LYS A 240 -16.99 3.31 4.81
CA LYS A 240 -18.35 3.85 4.70
C LYS A 240 -18.38 5.36 4.92
N GLU A 241 -17.78 5.83 6.00
CA GLU A 241 -17.63 7.27 6.26
C GLU A 241 -16.92 8.00 5.12
N TRP A 242 -15.88 7.39 4.55
CA TRP A 242 -15.19 7.98 3.38
C TRP A 242 -16.15 8.12 2.18
N LEU A 243 -16.95 7.09 1.88
CA LEU A 243 -17.94 7.17 0.79
C LEU A 243 -18.98 8.25 1.06
N ASP A 244 -19.51 8.33 2.29
CA ASP A 244 -20.49 9.35 2.67
C ASP A 244 -19.94 10.77 2.47
N ILE A 245 -18.67 11.00 2.85
CA ILE A 245 -18.00 12.27 2.61
C ILE A 245 -17.83 12.55 1.11
N GLN A 246 -17.42 11.56 0.29
CA GLN A 246 -17.24 11.76 -1.15
C GLN A 246 -18.56 12.15 -1.83
N PHE A 247 -19.65 11.45 -1.52
CA PHE A 247 -20.97 11.73 -2.11
C PHE A 247 -21.54 13.07 -1.64
N ALA A 248 -21.33 13.47 -0.39
CA ALA A 248 -21.73 14.78 0.11
C ALA A 248 -20.98 15.92 -0.61
N VAL A 249 -19.68 15.77 -0.85
CA VAL A 249 -18.86 16.74 -1.60
C VAL A 249 -19.32 16.85 -3.05
N ASP A 250 -19.60 15.72 -3.71
CA ASP A 250 -20.05 15.69 -5.09
C ASP A 250 -21.42 16.36 -5.24
N TYR A 251 -22.35 16.14 -4.30
CA TYR A 251 -23.64 16.80 -4.24
C TYR A 251 -23.50 18.33 -4.10
N THR A 252 -22.66 18.79 -3.18
CA THR A 252 -22.41 20.23 -2.97
C THR A 252 -21.81 20.89 -4.21
N ASN A 253 -20.85 20.23 -4.87
CA ASN A 253 -20.23 20.72 -6.10
C ASN A 253 -21.23 20.77 -7.27
N SER A 254 -22.20 19.85 -7.33
CA SER A 254 -23.24 19.85 -8.37
C SER A 254 -24.16 21.05 -8.24
N ILE A 255 -24.57 21.41 -7.02
CA ILE A 255 -25.41 22.60 -6.75
C ILE A 255 -24.65 23.90 -7.07
N ALA A 256 -23.36 23.97 -6.77
CA ALA A 256 -22.55 25.15 -7.04
C ALA A 256 -22.35 25.43 -8.54
N ARG A 257 -22.44 24.40 -9.40
CA ARG A 257 -22.30 24.53 -10.86
C ARG A 257 -23.60 24.88 -11.57
N THR A 258 -24.73 24.77 -10.88
CA THR A 258 -26.09 25.08 -11.40
C THR A 258 -26.57 26.48 -11.03
N LYS A 259 -25.79 27.24 -10.29
CA LYS A 259 -25.95 28.67 -10.00
C LYS A 259 -24.94 29.50 -10.80
#